data_84c955e57063f8718b3b7648e2e9c7e6
#
_entry.id   84c955e57063f8718b3b7648e2e9c7e6
#
_cell.length_a   1.000
_cell.length_b   1.000
_cell.length_c   1.000
_cell.angle_alpha   90.00
_cell.angle_beta   90.00
_cell.angle_gamma   90.00
#
_symmetry.space_group_name_H-M   'P 1'
#
loop_
_entity.id
_entity.type
_entity.pdbx_description
1 polymer ?
#
loop_
_entity_poly.entity_id
_entity_poly.type
_entity_poly.pdbx_seq_one_letter_code
_entity_poly.pdbx_strand_id
1 'polypeptide(L)'
;MKEYDEHDCINLIDIDPNSDEATMEKINPDNALTLSTGDMVLVCGDTKKRIPGNTMYTTNSDDNGNAVSQTFNGENILTGAIKSVVDGFTPTVYFLTGHGEKSADDNYTQFKKNLQNYNYAAKSLLLSDVDAVPSDAAMVLVAAPTSDISDSDKEKLDAYLNDGGNLSLLMSPNAGKFNYTNLDLIMEEFSIIMDYDTVKETDASMHVSGDDSTIQCNLVELSSDSEAADLTSSLINQGLVPYMTNSRSFYFDTDTTGTLTTAELLTTNDTAVGEPNGGAYDTKKITNSELMLAGYSQSNTKNNAKLAVFGNADFLDDTHLQDSRYIVAVYLYLSTISWMYDTDVDMGIDSKSTVYDEISLPDANSARLLMIVFAALPIAIIIIGVGVWVKRRNS
;
A
#
# COMPACT_ATOMS: atom_id res chain seq x y z
N MET A 1 15.84 -8.52 -19.85
CA MET A 1 15.64 -7.46 -20.87
C MET A 1 16.09 -7.90 -22.27
N LYS A 2 17.29 -8.42 -22.48
CA LYS A 2 17.74 -8.84 -23.81
C LYS A 2 16.82 -9.85 -24.51
N GLU A 3 16.29 -10.83 -23.77
CA GLU A 3 15.37 -11.82 -24.31
C GLU A 3 14.08 -11.19 -24.82
N TYR A 4 13.56 -10.16 -24.14
CA TYR A 4 12.38 -9.44 -24.61
C TYR A 4 12.65 -8.55 -25.84
N ASP A 5 13.85 -7.96 -25.93
CA ASP A 5 14.28 -7.12 -27.04
C ASP A 5 14.47 -7.92 -28.36
N GLU A 6 14.65 -9.26 -28.27
CA GLU A 6 14.74 -10.14 -29.42
C GLU A 6 13.39 -10.42 -30.12
N HIS A 7 12.28 -9.98 -29.52
CA HIS A 7 10.93 -10.15 -30.08
C HIS A 7 10.50 -8.92 -30.89
N ASP A 8 10.19 -9.12 -32.16
CA ASP A 8 9.79 -8.05 -33.10
C ASP A 8 8.60 -7.20 -32.65
N CYS A 9 7.80 -7.69 -31.69
CA CYS A 9 6.64 -6.97 -31.14
C CYS A 9 6.98 -6.09 -29.91
N ILE A 10 8.21 -6.15 -29.42
CA ILE A 10 8.67 -5.37 -28.26
C ILE A 10 9.79 -4.42 -28.73
N ASN A 11 9.66 -3.16 -28.38
CA ASN A 11 10.68 -2.15 -28.64
C ASN A 11 11.20 -1.62 -27.29
N LEU A 12 12.42 -1.99 -26.95
CA LEU A 12 13.09 -1.54 -25.73
C LEU A 12 13.84 -0.22 -25.99
N ILE A 13 13.51 0.80 -25.25
CA ILE A 13 14.15 2.12 -25.33
C ILE A 13 14.74 2.46 -23.97
N ASP A 14 16.04 2.70 -23.93
CA ASP A 14 16.72 3.22 -22.74
C ASP A 14 16.74 4.75 -22.81
N ILE A 15 16.19 5.40 -21.78
CA ILE A 15 15.94 6.83 -21.75
C ILE A 15 16.68 7.46 -20.58
N ASP A 16 17.51 8.47 -20.88
CA ASP A 16 17.98 9.40 -19.86
C ASP A 16 16.95 10.55 -19.73
N PRO A 17 16.22 10.64 -18.61
CA PRO A 17 15.17 11.63 -18.42
C PRO A 17 15.69 13.08 -18.48
N ASN A 18 17.02 13.30 -18.30
CA ASN A 18 17.60 14.64 -18.34
C ASN A 18 17.97 15.09 -19.77
N SER A 19 18.09 14.17 -20.70
CA SER A 19 18.56 14.46 -22.08
C SER A 19 17.52 14.20 -23.15
N ASP A 20 16.44 13.45 -22.88
CA ASP A 20 15.39 13.13 -23.85
C ASP A 20 13.99 13.58 -23.36
N GLU A 21 13.85 14.90 -23.26
CA GLU A 21 12.60 15.54 -22.83
C GLU A 21 11.41 15.19 -23.75
N ALA A 22 11.65 15.04 -25.05
CA ALA A 22 10.59 14.74 -26.03
C ALA A 22 10.01 13.34 -25.84
N THR A 23 10.85 12.34 -25.53
CA THR A 23 10.38 10.99 -25.20
C THR A 23 9.72 10.96 -23.84
N MET A 24 10.27 11.67 -22.86
CA MET A 24 9.67 11.80 -21.52
C MET A 24 8.28 12.40 -21.56
N GLU A 25 8.07 13.50 -22.30
CA GLU A 25 6.75 14.12 -22.45
C GLU A 25 5.72 13.17 -23.09
N LYS A 26 6.15 12.32 -24.00
CA LYS A 26 5.29 11.32 -24.66
C LYS A 26 4.88 10.17 -23.72
N ILE A 27 5.82 9.66 -22.92
CA ILE A 27 5.54 8.52 -22.03
C ILE A 27 4.95 8.95 -20.68
N ASN A 28 5.30 10.14 -20.20
CA ASN A 28 4.89 10.68 -18.90
C ASN A 28 4.44 12.15 -19.01
N PRO A 29 3.37 12.43 -19.78
CA PRO A 29 2.87 13.78 -19.93
C PRO A 29 2.48 14.36 -18.55
N ASP A 30 2.69 15.66 -18.39
CA ASP A 30 2.38 16.39 -17.14
C ASP A 30 3.08 15.84 -15.88
N ASN A 31 4.13 15.01 -16.05
CA ASN A 31 4.79 14.29 -14.95
C ASN A 31 3.80 13.53 -14.05
N ALA A 32 2.80 12.89 -14.66
CA ALA A 32 1.76 12.13 -13.96
C ALA A 32 2.33 10.96 -13.16
N LEU A 33 3.41 10.32 -13.68
CA LEU A 33 4.13 9.26 -12.98
C LEU A 33 5.37 9.83 -12.28
N THR A 34 5.58 9.44 -11.03
CA THR A 34 6.82 9.72 -10.29
C THR A 34 7.85 8.66 -10.67
N LEU A 35 8.71 8.97 -11.64
CA LEU A 35 9.70 8.02 -12.14
C LEU A 35 11.04 8.17 -11.43
N SER A 36 11.67 7.04 -11.12
CA SER A 36 13.01 6.92 -10.55
C SER A 36 13.94 6.17 -11.50
N THR A 37 15.25 6.34 -11.32
CA THR A 37 16.25 5.57 -12.09
C THR A 37 16.04 4.07 -11.89
N GLY A 38 15.91 3.33 -12.98
CA GLY A 38 15.67 1.89 -13.00
C GLY A 38 14.19 1.51 -13.13
N ASP A 39 13.26 2.47 -13.07
CA ASP A 39 11.86 2.20 -13.35
C ASP A 39 11.66 1.86 -14.84
N MET A 40 10.66 1.05 -15.13
CA MET A 40 10.22 0.76 -16.49
C MET A 40 8.81 1.27 -16.69
N VAL A 41 8.54 1.80 -17.89
CA VAL A 41 7.19 2.16 -18.33
C VAL A 41 6.88 1.38 -19.60
N LEU A 42 5.90 0.50 -19.51
CA LEU A 42 5.37 -0.24 -20.65
C LEU A 42 4.24 0.57 -21.27
N VAL A 43 4.22 0.58 -22.60
CA VAL A 43 3.20 1.32 -23.37
C VAL A 43 2.70 0.43 -24.50
N CYS A 44 1.38 0.25 -24.59
CA CYS A 44 0.72 -0.40 -25.71
C CYS A 44 -0.55 0.39 -26.07
N GLY A 45 -0.54 1.07 -27.21
CA GLY A 45 -1.61 2.02 -27.55
C GLY A 45 -1.70 3.14 -26.52
N ASP A 46 -2.88 3.27 -25.92
CA ASP A 46 -3.16 4.27 -24.88
C ASP A 46 -2.91 3.75 -23.46
N THR A 47 -2.70 2.44 -23.31
CA THR A 47 -2.48 1.81 -21.99
C THR A 47 -1.01 1.91 -21.60
N LYS A 48 -0.77 2.33 -20.37
CA LYS A 48 0.56 2.43 -19.76
C LYS A 48 0.60 1.72 -18.42
N LYS A 49 1.72 1.07 -18.12
CA LYS A 49 1.99 0.50 -16.81
C LYS A 49 3.40 0.82 -16.36
N ARG A 50 3.55 1.39 -15.16
CA ARG A 50 4.84 1.61 -14.51
C ARG A 50 5.21 0.36 -13.70
N ILE A 51 6.46 -0.03 -13.77
CA ILE A 51 7.08 -1.03 -12.91
C ILE A 51 8.24 -0.36 -12.17
N PRO A 52 8.15 -0.19 -10.84
CA PRO A 52 9.26 0.32 -10.06
C PRO A 52 10.46 -0.64 -10.13
N GLY A 53 11.66 -0.11 -10.36
CA GLY A 53 12.86 -0.94 -10.52
C GLY A 53 13.22 -1.77 -9.29
N ASN A 54 12.86 -1.30 -8.11
CA ASN A 54 13.10 -2.00 -6.85
C ASN A 54 12.19 -3.23 -6.64
N THR A 55 11.08 -3.37 -7.36
CA THR A 55 10.18 -4.53 -7.24
C THR A 55 10.71 -5.78 -7.92
N MET A 56 11.70 -5.63 -8.82
CA MET A 56 12.30 -6.75 -9.54
C MET A 56 13.03 -7.74 -8.63
N TYR A 57 13.45 -7.29 -7.47
CA TYR A 57 14.22 -8.08 -6.52
C TYR A 57 13.65 -7.96 -5.12
N THR A 58 13.52 -9.10 -4.45
CA THR A 58 13.24 -9.16 -3.01
C THR A 58 14.51 -9.61 -2.30
N THR A 59 14.96 -8.84 -1.31
CA THR A 59 16.13 -9.18 -0.49
C THR A 59 15.63 -9.75 0.85
N ASN A 60 16.03 -10.99 1.17
CA ASN A 60 15.75 -11.59 2.45
C ASN A 60 16.95 -11.34 3.37
N SER A 61 16.68 -10.93 4.60
CA SER A 61 17.67 -10.64 5.62
C SER A 61 17.57 -11.61 6.80
N ASP A 62 18.70 -11.81 7.51
CA ASP A 62 18.70 -12.53 8.78
C ASP A 62 18.18 -11.64 9.94
N ASP A 63 18.11 -12.21 11.15
CA ASP A 63 17.66 -11.50 12.36
C ASP A 63 18.56 -10.30 12.75
N ASN A 64 19.74 -10.17 12.14
CA ASN A 64 20.67 -9.06 12.34
C ASN A 64 20.58 -8.00 11.23
N GLY A 65 19.68 -8.18 10.25
CA GLY A 65 19.52 -7.29 9.12
C GLY A 65 20.51 -7.49 7.97
N ASN A 66 21.32 -8.58 7.99
CA ASN A 66 22.23 -8.88 6.89
C ASN A 66 21.49 -9.60 5.76
N ALA A 67 21.69 -9.19 4.52
CA ALA A 67 21.13 -9.85 3.36
C ALA A 67 21.66 -11.29 3.23
N VAL A 68 20.77 -12.28 3.28
CA VAL A 68 21.10 -13.72 3.16
C VAL A 68 20.75 -14.30 1.80
N SER A 69 19.78 -13.74 1.14
CA SER A 69 19.41 -14.13 -0.23
C SER A 69 18.74 -13.00 -0.98
N GLN A 70 18.77 -13.07 -2.29
CA GLN A 70 18.02 -12.19 -3.17
C GLN A 70 17.21 -13.03 -4.14
N THR A 71 15.93 -12.69 -4.26
CA THR A 71 15.00 -13.36 -5.17
C THR A 71 14.67 -12.43 -6.31
N PHE A 72 14.85 -12.89 -7.55
CA PHE A 72 14.51 -12.16 -8.76
C PHE A 72 13.12 -12.57 -9.25
N ASN A 73 12.19 -11.62 -9.25
CA ASN A 73 10.79 -11.79 -9.68
C ASN A 73 10.52 -11.12 -11.04
N GLY A 74 11.54 -10.54 -11.66
CA GLY A 74 11.37 -9.66 -12.81
C GLY A 74 10.73 -10.31 -14.03
N GLU A 75 10.89 -11.62 -14.24
CA GLU A 75 10.25 -12.33 -15.38
C GLU A 75 8.73 -12.38 -15.20
N ASN A 76 8.25 -12.72 -14.00
CA ASN A 76 6.81 -12.76 -13.72
C ASN A 76 6.20 -11.35 -13.82
N ILE A 77 6.81 -10.38 -13.16
CA ILE A 77 6.35 -8.99 -13.12
C ILE A 77 6.31 -8.38 -14.54
N LEU A 78 7.39 -8.54 -15.31
CA LEU A 78 7.47 -7.95 -16.65
C LEU A 78 6.50 -8.62 -17.63
N THR A 79 6.39 -9.93 -17.61
CA THR A 79 5.47 -10.67 -18.49
C THR A 79 4.01 -10.34 -18.13
N GLY A 80 3.68 -10.29 -16.85
CA GLY A 80 2.35 -9.88 -16.38
C GLY A 80 2.01 -8.43 -16.76
N ALA A 81 2.99 -7.52 -16.68
CA ALA A 81 2.82 -6.14 -17.09
C ALA A 81 2.63 -5.98 -18.61
N ILE A 82 3.37 -6.76 -19.43
CA ILE A 82 3.17 -6.82 -20.88
C ILE A 82 1.75 -7.28 -21.20
N LYS A 83 1.31 -8.36 -20.55
CA LYS A 83 -0.07 -8.86 -20.73
C LYS A 83 -1.09 -7.78 -20.37
N SER A 84 -0.94 -7.11 -19.24
CA SER A 84 -1.83 -6.05 -18.77
C SER A 84 -1.98 -4.92 -19.79
N VAL A 85 -0.86 -4.40 -20.35
CA VAL A 85 -0.94 -3.30 -21.33
C VAL A 85 -1.47 -3.75 -22.69
N VAL A 86 -1.25 -5.01 -23.09
CA VAL A 86 -1.77 -5.58 -24.34
C VAL A 86 -3.27 -5.83 -24.24
N ASP A 87 -3.75 -6.31 -23.10
CA ASP A 87 -5.19 -6.50 -22.83
C ASP A 87 -5.94 -5.15 -22.80
N GLY A 88 -5.22 -4.04 -22.62
CA GLY A 88 -5.79 -2.68 -22.69
C GLY A 88 -6.66 -2.32 -21.49
N PHE A 89 -6.55 -3.07 -20.38
CA PHE A 89 -7.34 -2.88 -19.18
C PHE A 89 -6.56 -2.07 -18.14
N THR A 90 -7.17 -0.99 -17.65
CA THR A 90 -6.64 -0.20 -16.52
C THR A 90 -7.68 -0.19 -15.41
N PRO A 91 -7.42 -0.85 -14.27
CA PRO A 91 -8.34 -0.85 -13.15
C PRO A 91 -8.57 0.57 -12.64
N THR A 92 -9.81 0.89 -12.34
CA THR A 92 -10.21 2.24 -11.95
C THR A 92 -10.66 2.29 -10.50
N VAL A 93 -10.12 3.22 -9.72
CA VAL A 93 -10.67 3.64 -8.43
C VAL A 93 -11.71 4.72 -8.69
N TYR A 94 -12.97 4.40 -8.41
CA TYR A 94 -14.09 5.32 -8.59
C TYR A 94 -14.38 6.08 -7.30
N PHE A 95 -14.22 7.39 -7.35
CA PHE A 95 -14.63 8.30 -6.26
C PHE A 95 -16.14 8.56 -6.38
N LEU A 96 -16.90 8.07 -5.43
CA LEU A 96 -18.34 8.33 -5.38
C LEU A 96 -18.59 9.82 -5.23
N THR A 97 -19.64 10.32 -5.89
CA THR A 97 -20.09 11.72 -5.86
C THR A 97 -21.60 11.77 -5.80
N GLY A 98 -22.15 12.88 -5.31
CA GLY A 98 -23.60 13.11 -5.23
C GLY A 98 -24.12 13.26 -3.81
N HIS A 99 -23.32 12.90 -2.79
CA HIS A 99 -23.73 12.92 -1.37
C HIS A 99 -22.84 13.87 -0.55
N GLY A 100 -22.15 14.81 -1.24
CA GLY A 100 -21.29 15.81 -0.63
C GLY A 100 -19.90 15.28 -0.25
N GLU A 101 -19.46 14.22 -0.90
CA GLU A 101 -18.12 13.65 -0.74
C GLU A 101 -17.03 14.63 -1.19
N LYS A 102 -15.83 14.42 -0.68
CA LYS A 102 -14.64 15.09 -1.18
C LYS A 102 -14.30 14.57 -2.59
N SER A 103 -14.02 15.50 -3.50
CA SER A 103 -13.79 15.23 -4.93
C SER A 103 -12.34 14.82 -5.21
N ALA A 104 -12.17 13.87 -6.13
CA ALA A 104 -10.85 13.47 -6.64
C ALA A 104 -10.10 14.63 -7.30
N ASP A 105 -10.80 15.55 -7.95
CA ASP A 105 -10.22 16.63 -8.74
C ASP A 105 -9.94 17.90 -7.92
N ASP A 106 -10.67 18.12 -6.82
CA ASP A 106 -10.53 19.32 -6.00
C ASP A 106 -9.77 19.09 -4.68
N ASN A 107 -9.88 17.88 -4.11
CA ASN A 107 -9.35 17.59 -2.77
C ASN A 107 -8.21 16.58 -2.77
N TYR A 108 -8.15 15.66 -3.75
CA TYR A 108 -7.25 14.51 -3.77
C TYR A 108 -6.37 14.47 -5.03
N THR A 109 -5.90 15.64 -5.51
CA THR A 109 -5.13 15.70 -6.76
C THR A 109 -3.77 14.97 -6.64
N GLN A 110 -3.12 15.04 -5.48
CA GLN A 110 -1.88 14.30 -5.22
C GLN A 110 -2.14 12.81 -5.00
N PHE A 111 -3.21 12.47 -4.28
CA PHE A 111 -3.59 11.07 -4.09
C PHE A 111 -3.96 10.39 -5.42
N LYS A 112 -4.62 11.10 -6.32
CA LYS A 112 -4.87 10.65 -7.70
C LYS A 112 -3.58 10.31 -8.45
N LYS A 113 -2.51 11.12 -8.30
CA LYS A 113 -1.19 10.80 -8.85
C LYS A 113 -0.57 9.56 -8.19
N ASN A 114 -0.75 9.39 -6.88
CA ASN A 114 -0.30 8.19 -6.20
C ASN A 114 -0.99 6.95 -6.79
N LEU A 115 -2.30 6.97 -6.98
CA LEU A 115 -3.02 5.87 -7.63
C LEU A 115 -2.47 5.54 -9.02
N GLN A 116 -2.15 6.56 -9.83
CA GLN A 116 -1.52 6.36 -11.14
C GLN A 116 -0.14 5.67 -11.03
N ASN A 117 0.66 6.00 -10.00
CA ASN A 117 1.93 5.33 -9.74
C ASN A 117 1.76 3.84 -9.38
N TYR A 118 0.59 3.46 -8.85
CA TYR A 118 0.20 2.07 -8.57
C TYR A 118 -0.63 1.46 -9.70
N ASN A 119 -0.63 2.07 -10.88
CA ASN A 119 -1.29 1.61 -12.10
C ASN A 119 -2.83 1.57 -12.04
N TYR A 120 -3.45 2.42 -11.22
CA TYR A 120 -4.88 2.65 -11.23
C TYR A 120 -5.23 3.93 -11.98
N ALA A 121 -6.34 3.93 -12.69
CA ALA A 121 -7.02 5.16 -13.06
C ALA A 121 -7.86 5.67 -11.88
N ALA A 122 -8.13 6.97 -11.84
CA ALA A 122 -9.02 7.57 -10.86
C ALA A 122 -10.09 8.39 -11.59
N LYS A 123 -11.36 8.07 -11.34
CA LYS A 123 -12.51 8.73 -11.98
C LYS A 123 -13.59 9.04 -10.93
N SER A 124 -14.38 10.06 -11.17
CA SER A 124 -15.59 10.34 -10.41
C SER A 124 -16.75 9.41 -10.87
N LEU A 125 -17.58 8.99 -9.94
CA LEU A 125 -18.77 8.16 -10.20
C LEU A 125 -20.00 8.79 -9.57
N LEU A 126 -20.96 9.17 -10.39
CA LEU A 126 -22.29 9.55 -9.94
C LEU A 126 -23.24 8.40 -10.26
N LEU A 127 -23.71 7.68 -9.21
CA LEU A 127 -24.51 6.47 -9.38
C LEU A 127 -25.87 6.74 -10.03
N SER A 128 -26.42 7.95 -9.91
CA SER A 128 -27.65 8.33 -10.61
C SER A 128 -27.52 8.33 -12.15
N ASP A 129 -26.30 8.46 -12.68
CA ASP A 129 -26.05 8.57 -14.11
C ASP A 129 -25.75 7.24 -14.79
N VAL A 130 -25.63 6.16 -14.00
CA VAL A 130 -25.29 4.82 -14.49
C VAL A 130 -26.27 3.78 -13.98
N ASP A 131 -26.49 2.71 -14.75
CA ASP A 131 -27.34 1.60 -14.33
C ASP A 131 -26.70 0.71 -13.27
N ALA A 132 -25.37 0.60 -13.28
CA ALA A 132 -24.57 -0.20 -12.34
C ALA A 132 -23.18 0.42 -12.18
N VAL A 133 -22.45 -0.01 -11.15
CA VAL A 133 -21.00 0.31 -11.02
C VAL A 133 -20.26 -0.21 -12.24
N PRO A 134 -19.37 0.58 -12.87
CA PRO A 134 -18.65 0.18 -14.07
C PRO A 134 -17.82 -1.08 -13.86
N SER A 135 -17.72 -1.93 -14.87
CA SER A 135 -17.03 -3.23 -14.81
C SER A 135 -15.49 -3.11 -14.72
N ASP A 136 -14.92 -1.91 -15.00
CA ASP A 136 -13.50 -1.60 -14.82
C ASP A 136 -13.20 -1.10 -13.38
N ALA A 137 -14.19 -1.12 -12.48
CA ALA A 137 -13.99 -0.70 -11.11
C ALA A 137 -13.13 -1.70 -10.33
N ALA A 138 -11.92 -1.29 -10.00
CA ALA A 138 -11.09 -1.97 -9.01
C ALA A 138 -11.66 -1.79 -7.60
N MET A 139 -12.20 -0.59 -7.33
CA MET A 139 -12.80 -0.21 -6.06
C MET A 139 -13.69 1.01 -6.23
N VAL A 140 -14.74 1.09 -5.43
CA VAL A 140 -15.49 2.34 -5.19
C VAL A 140 -15.02 2.94 -3.86
N LEU A 141 -14.70 4.22 -3.88
CA LEU A 141 -14.27 5.00 -2.72
C LEU A 141 -15.32 6.04 -2.36
N VAL A 142 -15.83 6.01 -1.14
CA VAL A 142 -16.71 7.02 -0.55
C VAL A 142 -15.89 7.83 0.45
N ALA A 143 -15.69 9.12 0.19
CA ALA A 143 -14.76 9.95 0.96
C ALA A 143 -15.47 11.10 1.67
N ALA A 144 -15.66 10.99 2.98
CA ALA A 144 -16.30 11.97 3.85
C ALA A 144 -17.66 12.51 3.29
N PRO A 145 -18.63 11.64 3.04
CA PRO A 145 -19.94 12.07 2.58
C PRO A 145 -20.60 12.98 3.64
N THR A 146 -21.34 14.00 3.20
CA THR A 146 -22.08 14.93 4.08
C THR A 146 -23.57 14.63 4.14
N SER A 147 -24.03 13.62 3.41
CA SER A 147 -25.35 13.01 3.49
C SER A 147 -25.25 11.51 3.22
N ASP A 148 -26.27 10.77 3.60
CA ASP A 148 -26.37 9.35 3.27
C ASP A 148 -26.62 9.14 1.79
N ILE A 149 -26.26 7.96 1.29
CA ILE A 149 -26.59 7.51 -0.07
C ILE A 149 -28.08 7.20 -0.20
N SER A 150 -28.62 7.30 -1.42
CA SER A 150 -30.01 6.94 -1.69
C SER A 150 -30.22 5.41 -1.66
N ASP A 151 -31.49 4.96 -1.51
CA ASP A 151 -31.82 3.53 -1.59
C ASP A 151 -31.41 2.94 -2.95
N SER A 152 -31.58 3.70 -4.04
CA SER A 152 -31.17 3.27 -5.39
C SER A 152 -29.64 3.13 -5.51
N ASP A 153 -28.88 4.01 -4.87
CA ASP A 153 -27.42 3.92 -4.90
C ASP A 153 -26.93 2.73 -4.05
N LYS A 154 -27.59 2.51 -2.90
CA LYS A 154 -27.35 1.31 -2.09
C LYS A 154 -27.59 0.04 -2.90
N GLU A 155 -28.73 -0.09 -3.61
CA GLU A 155 -29.03 -1.26 -4.44
C GLU A 155 -27.92 -1.53 -5.48
N LYS A 156 -27.33 -0.49 -6.10
CA LYS A 156 -26.24 -0.62 -7.06
C LYS A 156 -24.93 -1.04 -6.39
N LEU A 157 -24.62 -0.49 -5.22
CA LEU A 157 -23.45 -0.91 -4.44
C LEU A 157 -23.60 -2.33 -3.91
N ASP A 158 -24.79 -2.72 -3.44
CA ASP A 158 -25.08 -4.10 -3.01
C ASP A 158 -24.87 -5.10 -4.16
N ALA A 159 -25.38 -4.77 -5.35
CA ALA A 159 -25.19 -5.60 -6.54
C ALA A 159 -23.70 -5.73 -6.90
N TYR A 160 -22.96 -4.64 -6.84
CA TYR A 160 -21.52 -4.62 -7.07
C TYR A 160 -20.75 -5.46 -6.05
N LEU A 161 -21.06 -5.33 -4.75
CA LEU A 161 -20.44 -6.12 -3.69
C LEU A 161 -20.82 -7.61 -3.79
N ASN A 162 -22.06 -7.94 -4.15
CA ASN A 162 -22.48 -9.32 -4.36
C ASN A 162 -21.75 -10.01 -5.53
N ASP A 163 -21.26 -9.25 -6.49
CA ASP A 163 -20.45 -9.73 -7.62
C ASP A 163 -18.94 -9.72 -7.33
N GLY A 164 -18.52 -9.47 -6.09
CA GLY A 164 -17.11 -9.49 -5.69
C GLY A 164 -16.42 -8.13 -5.76
N GLY A 165 -17.18 -7.06 -5.84
CA GLY A 165 -16.66 -5.70 -5.84
C GLY A 165 -16.00 -5.28 -4.52
N ASN A 166 -15.19 -4.24 -4.57
CA ASN A 166 -14.47 -3.70 -3.43
C ASN A 166 -14.98 -2.30 -3.08
N LEU A 167 -15.27 -2.06 -1.81
CA LEU A 167 -15.74 -0.77 -1.32
C LEU A 167 -14.81 -0.24 -0.22
N SER A 168 -14.41 1.02 -0.33
CA SER A 168 -13.68 1.72 0.73
C SER A 168 -14.47 2.91 1.24
N LEU A 169 -14.66 2.97 2.55
CA LEU A 169 -15.41 4.02 3.23
C LEU A 169 -14.46 4.83 4.12
N LEU A 170 -14.22 6.08 3.76
CA LEU A 170 -13.46 7.04 4.57
C LEU A 170 -14.47 7.95 5.29
N MET A 171 -14.81 7.57 6.52
CA MET A 171 -15.96 8.14 7.23
C MET A 171 -15.53 9.15 8.29
N SER A 172 -15.24 10.39 7.89
CA SER A 172 -14.94 11.46 8.86
C SER A 172 -16.14 11.71 9.82
N PRO A 173 -15.89 12.13 11.08
CA PRO A 173 -16.93 12.57 11.97
C PRO A 173 -17.79 13.64 11.31
N ASN A 174 -19.10 13.44 11.31
CA ASN A 174 -20.02 14.42 10.76
C ASN A 174 -20.50 15.42 11.84
N ALA A 175 -20.44 16.69 11.53
CA ALA A 175 -21.00 17.74 12.38
C ALA A 175 -22.56 17.77 12.28
N GLY A 176 -23.13 16.99 11.38
CA GLY A 176 -24.55 16.86 11.17
C GLY A 176 -25.21 15.91 12.19
N LYS A 177 -26.46 16.17 12.49
CA LYS A 177 -27.27 15.32 13.38
C LYS A 177 -28.09 14.32 12.56
N PHE A 178 -27.44 13.52 11.76
CA PHE A 178 -28.06 12.48 10.92
C PHE A 178 -27.22 11.21 10.95
N ASN A 179 -27.83 10.11 10.61
CA ASN A 179 -27.18 8.81 10.47
C ASN A 179 -27.06 8.45 9.01
N TYR A 180 -26.03 7.67 8.70
CA TYR A 180 -25.81 7.07 7.39
C TYR A 180 -26.54 5.72 7.29
N THR A 181 -27.89 5.74 7.31
CA THR A 181 -28.70 4.52 7.41
C THR A 181 -28.35 3.48 6.34
N ASN A 182 -28.17 3.92 5.09
CA ASN A 182 -27.84 3.02 3.98
C ASN A 182 -26.38 2.56 4.00
N LEU A 183 -25.44 3.43 4.36
CA LEU A 183 -24.03 3.05 4.53
C LEU A 183 -23.86 2.16 5.76
N ASP A 184 -24.57 2.42 6.88
CA ASP A 184 -24.58 1.55 8.06
C ASP A 184 -25.05 0.13 7.69
N LEU A 185 -26.14 -0.01 6.93
CA LEU A 185 -26.63 -1.31 6.48
C LEU A 185 -25.61 -2.07 5.60
N ILE A 186 -24.86 -1.36 4.73
CA ILE A 186 -23.80 -1.99 3.95
C ILE A 186 -22.68 -2.47 4.89
N MET A 187 -22.25 -1.65 5.85
CA MET A 187 -21.20 -2.03 6.80
C MET A 187 -21.63 -3.19 7.70
N GLU A 188 -22.88 -3.20 8.18
CA GLU A 188 -23.45 -4.29 8.99
C GLU A 188 -23.40 -5.64 8.26
N GLU A 189 -23.63 -5.67 6.94
CA GLU A 189 -23.49 -6.89 6.13
C GLU A 189 -22.07 -7.47 6.15
N PHE A 190 -21.06 -6.63 6.46
CA PHE A 190 -19.67 -7.00 6.62
C PHE A 190 -19.25 -7.04 8.10
N SER A 191 -20.19 -7.08 9.03
CA SER A 191 -19.96 -7.06 10.49
C SER A 191 -19.13 -5.87 10.98
N ILE A 192 -19.14 -4.76 10.28
CA ILE A 192 -18.51 -3.50 10.69
C ILE A 192 -19.60 -2.57 11.23
N ILE A 193 -19.44 -2.10 12.45
CA ILE A 193 -20.32 -1.11 13.06
C ILE A 193 -19.55 0.20 13.22
N MET A 194 -20.15 1.28 12.73
CA MET A 194 -19.59 2.62 12.83
C MET A 194 -20.09 3.35 14.07
N ASP A 195 -19.17 3.87 14.87
CA ASP A 195 -19.53 4.75 15.99
C ASP A 195 -19.78 6.18 15.49
N TYR A 196 -20.79 6.84 16.08
CA TYR A 196 -21.11 8.25 15.82
C TYR A 196 -20.39 9.15 16.82
N ASP A 197 -19.08 9.08 16.80
CA ASP A 197 -18.20 9.77 17.73
C ASP A 197 -17.13 10.62 17.03
N THR A 198 -16.34 11.30 17.84
CA THR A 198 -15.05 11.88 17.47
C THR A 198 -14.04 11.39 18.48
N VAL A 199 -13.02 10.73 17.99
CA VAL A 199 -11.97 10.15 18.83
C VAL A 199 -10.99 11.23 19.25
N LYS A 200 -10.66 11.22 20.54
CA LYS A 200 -9.69 12.12 21.18
C LYS A 200 -8.75 11.32 22.05
N GLU A 201 -7.52 11.80 22.15
CA GLU A 201 -6.51 11.21 23.02
C GLU A 201 -6.32 12.08 24.27
N THR A 202 -6.37 11.45 25.44
CA THR A 202 -6.23 12.14 26.72
C THR A 202 -4.80 12.18 27.25
N ASP A 203 -3.94 11.26 26.79
CA ASP A 203 -2.52 11.29 27.11
C ASP A 203 -1.79 12.30 26.19
N ALA A 204 -1.27 13.37 26.80
CA ALA A 204 -0.60 14.44 26.08
C ALA A 204 0.68 14.00 25.34
N SER A 205 1.20 12.82 25.59
CA SER A 205 2.34 12.25 24.85
C SER A 205 1.93 11.52 23.57
N MET A 206 0.64 11.19 23.44
CA MET A 206 0.08 10.39 22.33
C MET A 206 -0.74 11.23 21.34
N HIS A 207 -0.75 12.54 21.48
CA HIS A 207 -1.38 13.45 20.52
C HIS A 207 -0.49 14.67 20.22
N VAL A 208 -0.82 15.39 19.16
CA VAL A 208 -0.11 16.62 18.81
C VAL A 208 -0.37 17.69 19.87
N SER A 209 0.66 18.39 20.30
CA SER A 209 0.53 19.43 21.34
C SER A 209 -0.49 20.49 20.95
N GLY A 210 -1.52 20.62 21.77
CA GLY A 210 -2.64 21.56 21.56
C GLY A 210 -3.75 21.04 20.66
N ASP A 211 -3.68 19.79 20.19
CA ASP A 211 -4.69 19.15 19.35
C ASP A 211 -4.88 17.69 19.77
N ASP A 212 -5.86 17.46 20.64
CA ASP A 212 -6.23 16.14 21.17
C ASP A 212 -6.94 15.22 20.15
N SER A 213 -7.25 15.74 18.97
CA SER A 213 -7.88 15.02 17.86
C SER A 213 -6.89 14.56 16.80
N THR A 214 -5.64 15.08 16.79
CA THR A 214 -4.55 14.54 15.95
C THR A 214 -3.69 13.63 16.78
N ILE A 215 -3.93 12.31 16.65
CA ILE A 215 -3.47 11.30 17.58
C ILE A 215 -2.46 10.35 16.94
N GLN A 216 -1.53 9.87 17.75
CA GLN A 216 -0.65 8.77 17.41
C GLN A 216 -1.43 7.47 17.52
N CYS A 217 -1.33 6.61 16.50
CA CYS A 217 -2.05 5.36 16.42
C CYS A 217 -1.09 4.17 16.42
N ASN A 218 -1.66 2.98 16.65
CA ASN A 218 -0.97 1.71 16.62
C ASN A 218 -1.34 0.93 15.35
N LEU A 219 -0.35 0.41 14.64
CA LEU A 219 -0.56 -0.59 13.58
C LEU A 219 -0.83 -1.94 14.23
N VAL A 220 -1.86 -2.63 13.77
CA VAL A 220 -2.20 -3.97 14.28
C VAL A 220 -1.40 -5.01 13.52
N GLU A 221 -0.71 -5.90 14.24
CA GLU A 221 0.00 -7.03 13.65
C GLU A 221 -1.01 -8.10 13.22
N LEU A 222 -1.07 -8.39 11.94
CA LEU A 222 -1.96 -9.40 11.39
C LEU A 222 -1.31 -10.79 11.44
N SER A 223 -2.16 -11.84 11.49
CA SER A 223 -1.65 -13.22 11.45
C SER A 223 -0.84 -13.47 10.18
N SER A 224 0.31 -14.11 10.30
CA SER A 224 1.17 -14.48 9.16
C SER A 224 0.50 -15.40 8.14
N ASP A 225 -0.57 -16.08 8.52
CA ASP A 225 -1.35 -16.95 7.66
C ASP A 225 -2.47 -16.20 6.90
N SER A 226 -2.63 -14.89 7.17
CA SER A 226 -3.60 -14.04 6.49
C SER A 226 -3.07 -13.58 5.14
N GLU A 227 -3.93 -13.58 4.10
CA GLU A 227 -3.62 -12.94 2.81
C GLU A 227 -3.34 -11.44 2.94
N ALA A 228 -3.81 -10.82 4.04
CA ALA A 228 -3.61 -9.42 4.37
C ALA A 228 -2.39 -9.16 5.27
N ALA A 229 -1.59 -10.18 5.62
CA ALA A 229 -0.48 -10.06 6.56
C ALA A 229 0.48 -8.92 6.23
N ASP A 230 0.75 -8.69 4.96
CA ASP A 230 1.70 -7.68 4.49
C ASP A 230 1.19 -6.23 4.60
N LEU A 231 -0.11 -6.02 4.88
CA LEU A 231 -0.69 -4.67 4.98
C LEU A 231 0.00 -3.83 6.06
N THR A 232 0.29 -4.42 7.20
CA THR A 232 0.87 -3.73 8.36
C THR A 232 2.29 -4.16 8.68
N SER A 233 2.67 -5.42 8.38
CA SER A 233 3.94 -6.01 8.79
C SER A 233 5.17 -5.21 8.33
N SER A 234 5.19 -4.75 7.09
CA SER A 234 6.29 -3.95 6.56
C SER A 234 6.45 -2.61 7.28
N LEU A 235 5.36 -1.95 7.64
CA LEU A 235 5.37 -0.67 8.35
C LEU A 235 5.79 -0.87 9.81
N ILE A 236 5.30 -1.96 10.46
CA ILE A 236 5.67 -2.34 11.83
C ILE A 236 7.16 -2.66 11.91
N ASN A 237 7.68 -3.47 10.98
CA ASN A 237 9.09 -3.86 10.97
C ASN A 237 10.05 -2.67 10.79
N GLN A 238 9.58 -1.60 10.15
CA GLN A 238 10.33 -0.35 10.00
C GLN A 238 10.19 0.58 11.22
N GLY A 239 9.36 0.21 12.21
CA GLY A 239 9.09 1.03 13.40
C GLY A 239 8.34 2.33 13.07
N LEU A 240 7.54 2.33 12.02
CA LEU A 240 6.80 3.51 11.58
C LEU A 240 5.55 3.69 12.44
N VAL A 241 5.27 4.94 12.77
CA VAL A 241 4.15 5.32 13.64
C VAL A 241 3.16 6.17 12.85
N PRO A 242 1.92 5.69 12.66
CA PRO A 242 0.88 6.46 11.98
C PRO A 242 0.26 7.52 12.88
N TYR A 243 -0.20 8.59 12.25
CA TYR A 243 -1.07 9.60 12.86
C TYR A 243 -2.37 9.70 12.09
N MET A 244 -3.46 9.86 12.83
CA MET A 244 -4.78 10.17 12.27
C MET A 244 -5.31 11.44 12.94
N THR A 245 -6.11 12.22 12.19
CA THR A 245 -6.70 13.44 12.71
C THR A 245 -8.21 13.37 12.64
N ASN A 246 -8.91 13.95 13.60
CA ASN A 246 -10.37 14.10 13.61
C ASN A 246 -11.10 12.84 13.10
N SER A 247 -10.80 11.70 13.72
CA SER A 247 -11.32 10.40 13.30
C SER A 247 -12.53 9.96 14.12
N ARG A 248 -13.34 9.08 13.54
CA ARG A 248 -14.33 8.29 14.27
C ARG A 248 -13.83 6.88 14.48
N SER A 249 -14.49 6.17 15.39
CA SER A 249 -14.20 4.77 15.65
C SER A 249 -15.20 3.82 15.01
N PHE A 250 -14.78 2.56 14.95
CA PHE A 250 -15.59 1.42 14.51
C PHE A 250 -15.36 0.25 15.46
N TYR A 251 -16.18 -0.78 15.33
CA TYR A 251 -15.92 -2.08 15.93
C TYR A 251 -16.52 -3.19 15.06
N PHE A 252 -16.07 -4.42 15.27
CA PHE A 252 -16.68 -5.58 14.62
C PHE A 252 -17.79 -6.15 15.48
N ASP A 253 -18.97 -6.36 14.87
CA ASP A 253 -19.99 -7.21 15.48
C ASP A 253 -19.60 -8.68 15.30
N THR A 254 -20.21 -9.54 16.13
CA THR A 254 -19.89 -10.97 16.10
C THR A 254 -20.45 -11.60 14.82
N ASP A 255 -19.60 -12.04 13.90
CA ASP A 255 -20.00 -12.90 12.79
C ASP A 255 -20.34 -14.31 13.33
N THR A 256 -21.62 -14.59 13.43
CA THR A 256 -22.14 -15.90 13.85
C THR A 256 -22.16 -16.92 12.73
N THR A 257 -21.91 -16.52 11.49
CA THR A 257 -21.98 -17.37 10.29
C THR A 257 -20.62 -17.94 9.89
N GLY A 258 -19.51 -17.29 10.29
CA GLY A 258 -18.16 -17.64 9.90
C GLY A 258 -17.90 -17.42 8.40
N THR A 259 -18.65 -16.49 7.79
CA THR A 259 -18.57 -16.17 6.36
C THR A 259 -17.68 -14.95 6.07
N LEU A 260 -17.25 -14.25 7.11
CA LEU A 260 -16.43 -13.06 7.01
C LEU A 260 -15.04 -13.29 7.61
N THR A 261 -14.06 -12.66 6.99
CA THR A 261 -12.70 -12.51 7.53
C THR A 261 -12.49 -11.04 7.84
N THR A 262 -12.35 -10.71 9.13
CA THR A 262 -12.23 -9.34 9.61
C THR A 262 -10.90 -9.11 10.29
N ALA A 263 -10.33 -7.91 10.16
CA ALA A 263 -9.18 -7.48 10.97
C ALA A 263 -9.15 -5.98 11.15
N GLU A 264 -8.71 -5.57 12.32
CA GLU A 264 -8.31 -4.20 12.61
C GLU A 264 -6.96 -3.92 11.94
N LEU A 265 -6.79 -2.73 11.39
CA LEU A 265 -5.54 -2.28 10.77
C LEU A 265 -4.87 -1.20 11.62
N LEU A 266 -5.68 -0.35 12.23
CA LEU A 266 -5.22 0.82 12.97
C LEU A 266 -6.10 1.02 14.20
N THR A 267 -5.46 1.14 15.36
CA THR A 267 -6.13 1.40 16.63
C THR A 267 -5.52 2.60 17.36
N THR A 268 -6.25 3.10 18.34
CA THR A 268 -5.75 4.11 19.28
C THR A 268 -4.96 3.47 20.42
N ASN A 269 -4.45 4.28 21.32
CA ASN A 269 -4.02 3.80 22.63
C ASN A 269 -5.23 3.62 23.56
N ASP A 270 -5.04 2.91 24.68
CA ASP A 270 -6.06 2.63 25.69
C ASP A 270 -6.50 3.86 26.50
N THR A 271 -5.83 4.99 26.32
CA THR A 271 -6.16 6.30 26.90
C THR A 271 -7.11 7.13 26.05
N ALA A 272 -7.47 6.64 24.86
CA ALA A 272 -8.35 7.36 23.96
C ALA A 272 -9.82 7.37 24.42
N VAL A 273 -10.57 8.31 23.88
CA VAL A 273 -11.97 8.58 24.23
C VAL A 273 -12.75 8.81 22.93
N GLY A 274 -13.83 8.06 22.72
CA GLY A 274 -14.84 8.36 21.69
C GLY A 274 -15.88 9.32 22.27
N GLU A 275 -15.87 10.57 21.82
CA GLU A 275 -16.88 11.56 22.24
C GLU A 275 -18.03 11.60 21.25
N PRO A 276 -19.29 11.36 21.71
CA PRO A 276 -20.46 11.41 20.82
C PRO A 276 -20.56 12.73 20.08
N ASN A 277 -20.69 12.69 18.77
CA ASN A 277 -20.76 13.89 17.93
C ASN A 277 -22.20 14.40 17.70
N GLY A 278 -23.18 13.85 18.41
CA GLY A 278 -24.55 14.32 18.44
C GLY A 278 -25.44 13.85 17.28
N GLY A 279 -25.07 12.75 16.64
CA GLY A 279 -25.94 12.03 15.69
C GLY A 279 -27.27 11.61 16.29
N ALA A 280 -28.18 11.04 15.48
CA ALA A 280 -29.48 10.58 15.91
C ALA A 280 -29.41 9.36 16.86
N TYR A 281 -28.32 8.58 16.79
CA TYR A 281 -28.01 7.54 17.75
C TYR A 281 -27.29 8.14 18.95
N ASP A 282 -27.79 7.88 20.15
CA ASP A 282 -27.19 8.31 21.41
C ASP A 282 -26.01 7.34 21.71
N THR A 283 -24.89 7.58 21.04
CA THR A 283 -23.66 6.82 21.30
C THR A 283 -23.15 7.20 22.68
N LYS A 284 -22.90 6.18 23.50
CA LYS A 284 -22.29 6.38 24.81
C LYS A 284 -20.84 6.83 24.59
N LYS A 285 -20.41 7.80 25.42
CA LYS A 285 -18.99 8.14 25.48
C LYS A 285 -18.17 6.90 25.82
N ILE A 286 -17.28 6.52 24.93
CA ILE A 286 -16.32 5.42 25.14
C ILE A 286 -15.09 6.04 25.83
N THR A 287 -14.68 5.48 26.95
CA THR A 287 -13.57 6.04 27.73
C THR A 287 -12.52 4.98 28.03
N ASN A 288 -11.25 5.38 27.92
CA ASN A 288 -10.09 4.57 28.25
C ASN A 288 -10.16 3.21 27.55
N SER A 289 -10.28 3.24 26.24
CA SER A 289 -10.39 2.05 25.43
C SER A 289 -9.53 2.19 24.18
N GLU A 290 -8.95 1.10 23.76
CA GLU A 290 -8.39 0.97 22.42
C GLU A 290 -9.54 0.97 21.42
N LEU A 291 -9.53 1.91 20.47
CA LEU A 291 -10.60 2.12 19.50
C LEU A 291 -10.08 1.84 18.09
N MET A 292 -10.80 1.06 17.29
CA MET A 292 -10.47 0.81 15.90
C MET A 292 -10.72 2.07 15.06
N LEU A 293 -9.69 2.55 14.36
CA LEU A 293 -9.78 3.68 13.42
C LEU A 293 -9.74 3.25 11.96
N ALA A 294 -9.22 2.07 11.69
CA ALA A 294 -9.27 1.45 10.37
C ALA A 294 -9.32 -0.06 10.50
N GLY A 295 -10.05 -0.69 9.60
CA GLY A 295 -10.17 -2.14 9.52
C GLY A 295 -10.77 -2.58 8.21
N TYR A 296 -10.79 -3.89 7.99
CA TYR A 296 -11.43 -4.47 6.81
C TYR A 296 -12.26 -5.70 7.16
N SER A 297 -13.17 -6.00 6.25
CA SER A 297 -13.92 -7.25 6.21
C SER A 297 -13.95 -7.79 4.79
N GLN A 298 -13.72 -9.10 4.64
CA GLN A 298 -13.80 -9.84 3.38
C GLN A 298 -14.88 -10.91 3.48
N SER A 299 -15.77 -10.96 2.50
CA SER A 299 -16.86 -11.92 2.48
C SER A 299 -16.58 -13.12 1.58
N ASN A 300 -16.55 -14.32 2.16
CA ASN A 300 -16.36 -15.57 1.44
C ASN A 300 -17.61 -15.99 0.62
N THR A 301 -18.75 -15.36 0.86
CA THR A 301 -20.02 -15.67 0.18
C THR A 301 -20.38 -14.69 -0.93
N LYS A 302 -19.74 -13.52 -0.96
CA LYS A 302 -19.94 -12.48 -1.96
C LYS A 302 -18.76 -12.40 -2.93
N ASN A 303 -18.31 -13.52 -3.47
CA ASN A 303 -17.23 -13.59 -4.45
C ASN A 303 -15.92 -12.92 -3.96
N ASN A 304 -15.60 -13.06 -2.67
CA ASN A 304 -14.48 -12.41 -1.99
C ASN A 304 -14.54 -10.86 -1.98
N ALA A 305 -15.73 -10.29 -2.04
CA ALA A 305 -15.92 -8.85 -1.88
C ALA A 305 -15.24 -8.34 -0.62
N LYS A 306 -14.58 -7.20 -0.72
CA LYS A 306 -13.84 -6.59 0.38
C LYS A 306 -14.41 -5.21 0.70
N LEU A 307 -14.56 -4.93 2.00
CA LEU A 307 -14.93 -3.64 2.52
C LEU A 307 -13.87 -3.15 3.50
N ALA A 308 -13.29 -1.98 3.24
CA ALA A 308 -12.33 -1.34 4.14
C ALA A 308 -12.91 -0.03 4.67
N VAL A 309 -12.71 0.23 5.97
CA VAL A 309 -13.16 1.45 6.63
C VAL A 309 -11.99 2.20 7.24
N PHE A 310 -12.03 3.54 7.16
CA PHE A 310 -11.10 4.46 7.82
C PHE A 310 -11.89 5.59 8.45
N GLY A 311 -11.58 5.96 9.67
CA GLY A 311 -12.33 6.92 10.49
C GLY A 311 -12.18 8.39 10.06
N ASN A 312 -11.39 8.66 9.03
CA ASN A 312 -11.17 10.00 8.50
C ASN A 312 -10.83 9.92 7.01
N ALA A 313 -11.09 11.01 6.27
CA ALA A 313 -10.74 11.15 4.86
C ALA A 313 -9.67 12.23 4.60
N ASP A 314 -9.34 13.02 5.62
CA ASP A 314 -8.48 14.20 5.45
C ASP A 314 -7.01 13.82 5.25
N PHE A 315 -6.56 12.69 5.83
CA PHE A 315 -5.17 12.25 5.70
C PHE A 315 -4.71 12.04 4.25
N LEU A 316 -5.65 11.88 3.31
CA LEU A 316 -5.39 11.73 1.87
C LEU A 316 -5.50 13.04 1.08
N ASP A 317 -6.03 14.11 1.67
CA ASP A 317 -6.22 15.36 0.93
C ASP A 317 -4.89 16.09 0.66
N ASP A 318 -4.92 16.99 -0.33
CA ASP A 318 -3.72 17.67 -0.82
C ASP A 318 -3.02 18.52 0.25
N THR A 319 -3.72 18.90 1.33
CA THR A 319 -3.15 19.64 2.44
C THR A 319 -2.38 18.72 3.38
N HIS A 320 -3.00 17.58 3.77
CA HIS A 320 -2.43 16.65 4.74
C HIS A 320 -1.34 15.76 4.11
N LEU A 321 -1.40 15.46 2.81
CA LEU A 321 -0.34 14.72 2.11
C LEU A 321 1.03 15.45 2.10
N GLN A 322 1.05 16.75 2.38
CA GLN A 322 2.31 17.51 2.53
C GLN A 322 2.90 17.40 3.94
N ASP A 323 2.16 16.88 4.89
CA ASP A 323 2.59 16.69 6.27
C ASP A 323 3.08 15.26 6.49
N SER A 324 4.37 15.11 6.81
CA SER A 324 5.01 13.81 6.99
C SER A 324 4.39 12.94 8.09
N ARG A 325 3.61 13.51 9.00
CA ARG A 325 2.91 12.77 10.07
C ARG A 325 1.92 11.77 9.50
N TYR A 326 1.25 12.09 8.39
CA TYR A 326 0.21 11.24 7.81
C TYR A 326 0.75 10.22 6.82
N ILE A 327 2.04 10.27 6.45
CA ILE A 327 2.61 9.44 5.38
C ILE A 327 2.44 7.94 5.64
N VAL A 328 2.49 7.52 6.91
CA VAL A 328 2.34 6.11 7.29
C VAL A 328 0.90 5.65 7.08
N ALA A 329 -0.10 6.47 7.46
CA ALA A 329 -1.51 6.18 7.20
C ALA A 329 -1.82 6.14 5.68
N VAL A 330 -1.16 7.01 4.89
CA VAL A 330 -1.26 6.99 3.42
C VAL A 330 -0.69 5.71 2.84
N TYR A 331 0.48 5.25 3.30
CA TYR A 331 1.05 3.98 2.85
C TYR A 331 0.19 2.79 3.23
N LEU A 332 -0.35 2.76 4.45
CA LEU A 332 -1.30 1.74 4.88
C LEU A 332 -2.51 1.71 3.95
N TYR A 333 -3.06 2.87 3.61
CA TYR A 333 -4.22 2.95 2.73
C TYR A 333 -3.91 2.49 1.29
N LEU A 334 -2.77 2.91 0.72
CA LEU A 334 -2.33 2.44 -0.60
C LEU A 334 -2.09 0.93 -0.63
N SER A 335 -1.51 0.37 0.43
CA SER A 335 -1.37 -1.09 0.59
C SER A 335 -2.74 -1.77 0.67
N THR A 336 -3.69 -1.17 1.40
CA THR A 336 -5.07 -1.68 1.48
C THR A 336 -5.73 -1.71 0.10
N ILE A 337 -5.59 -0.66 -0.73
CA ILE A 337 -6.11 -0.64 -2.10
C ILE A 337 -5.47 -1.76 -2.94
N SER A 338 -4.14 -1.90 -2.87
CA SER A 338 -3.42 -2.94 -3.62
C SER A 338 -3.83 -4.36 -3.20
N TRP A 339 -4.10 -4.58 -1.92
CA TRP A 339 -4.63 -5.85 -1.42
C TRP A 339 -6.08 -6.09 -1.86
N MET A 340 -6.91 -5.04 -1.89
CA MET A 340 -8.30 -5.15 -2.35
C MET A 340 -8.36 -5.53 -3.82
N TYR A 341 -7.51 -4.94 -4.64
CA TYR A 341 -7.41 -5.23 -6.07
C TYR A 341 -5.95 -5.16 -6.50
N ASP A 342 -5.33 -6.31 -6.74
CA ASP A 342 -3.96 -6.37 -7.24
C ASP A 342 -3.92 -5.99 -8.72
N THR A 343 -3.07 -5.02 -9.06
CA THR A 343 -2.81 -4.63 -10.46
C THR A 343 -1.78 -5.52 -11.14
N ASP A 344 -1.09 -6.37 -10.38
CA ASP A 344 -0.08 -7.27 -10.91
C ASP A 344 -0.70 -8.58 -11.37
N VAL A 345 -0.41 -8.93 -12.61
CA VAL A 345 -0.88 -10.19 -13.21
C VAL A 345 0.15 -11.27 -12.94
N ASP A 346 -0.20 -12.21 -12.08
CA ASP A 346 0.63 -13.41 -11.86
C ASP A 346 0.59 -14.33 -13.08
N MET A 347 1.76 -14.56 -13.67
CA MET A 347 1.94 -15.43 -14.83
C MET A 347 2.35 -16.84 -14.42
N GLY A 348 2.47 -17.14 -13.12
CA GLY A 348 2.92 -18.42 -12.61
C GLY A 348 4.38 -18.72 -12.97
N ILE A 349 5.20 -17.70 -13.16
CA ILE A 349 6.64 -17.85 -13.45
C ILE A 349 7.38 -17.84 -12.12
N ASP A 350 8.04 -18.98 -11.83
CA ASP A 350 8.80 -19.11 -10.59
C ASP A 350 9.93 -18.08 -10.47
N SER A 351 10.04 -17.51 -9.30
CA SER A 351 11.11 -16.58 -8.97
C SER A 351 12.47 -17.30 -8.89
N LYS A 352 13.55 -16.58 -9.24
CA LYS A 352 14.93 -17.12 -9.19
C LYS A 352 15.64 -16.59 -7.96
N SER A 353 15.94 -17.49 -7.02
CA SER A 353 16.65 -17.11 -5.79
C SER A 353 18.17 -17.33 -5.96
N THR A 354 18.93 -16.33 -5.52
CA THR A 354 20.37 -16.41 -5.36
C THR A 354 20.69 -16.33 -3.87
N VAL A 355 21.17 -17.41 -3.32
CA VAL A 355 21.67 -17.43 -1.95
C VAL A 355 23.06 -16.80 -1.94
N TYR A 356 23.29 -15.87 -1.05
CA TYR A 356 24.64 -15.35 -0.83
C TYR A 356 25.42 -16.41 -0.03
N ASP A 357 26.28 -17.17 -0.72
CA ASP A 357 27.21 -18.07 -0.06
C ASP A 357 28.22 -17.24 0.73
N GLU A 358 27.94 -17.02 2.00
CA GLU A 358 29.00 -16.60 2.91
C GLU A 358 30.03 -17.72 3.00
N ILE A 359 31.30 -17.41 2.80
CA ILE A 359 32.38 -18.32 3.13
C ILE A 359 32.39 -18.43 4.66
N SER A 360 31.53 -19.26 5.22
CA SER A 360 31.54 -19.56 6.64
C SER A 360 32.74 -20.44 6.94
N LEU A 361 33.72 -19.88 7.60
CA LEU A 361 34.85 -20.65 8.11
C LEU A 361 34.39 -21.40 9.36
N PRO A 362 34.47 -22.75 9.39
CA PRO A 362 33.82 -23.55 10.41
C PRO A 362 34.38 -23.33 11.84
N ASP A 363 35.54 -22.70 11.97
CA ASP A 363 36.14 -22.32 13.25
C ASP A 363 37.17 -21.19 13.14
N ALA A 364 37.54 -20.59 14.29
CA ALA A 364 38.57 -19.55 14.39
C ALA A 364 39.97 -20.00 13.94
N ASN A 365 40.26 -21.30 13.96
CA ASN A 365 41.55 -21.83 13.53
C ASN A 365 41.61 -21.87 12.01
N SER A 366 40.55 -22.22 11.34
CA SER A 366 40.43 -22.16 9.86
C SER A 366 40.57 -20.74 9.36
N ALA A 367 39.98 -19.75 10.03
CA ALA A 367 40.14 -18.33 9.73
C ALA A 367 41.57 -17.86 9.88
N ARG A 368 42.28 -18.29 10.96
CA ARG A 368 43.70 -17.98 11.20
C ARG A 368 44.59 -18.63 10.15
N LEU A 369 44.32 -19.87 9.78
CA LEU A 369 45.09 -20.58 8.75
C LEU A 369 44.96 -19.88 7.40
N LEU A 370 43.77 -19.45 7.04
CA LEU A 370 43.53 -18.71 5.81
C LEU A 370 44.29 -17.36 5.81
N MET A 371 44.23 -16.59 6.91
CA MET A 371 44.98 -15.35 7.07
C MET A 371 46.49 -15.57 6.95
N ILE A 372 47.02 -16.67 7.55
CA ILE A 372 48.43 -17.02 7.46
C ILE A 372 48.84 -17.30 6.01
N VAL A 373 47.99 -18.05 5.26
CA VAL A 373 48.28 -18.37 3.85
C VAL A 373 48.28 -17.10 3.00
N PHE A 374 47.27 -16.23 3.18
CA PHE A 374 47.17 -14.96 2.47
C PHE A 374 48.30 -13.97 2.79
N ALA A 375 48.82 -13.99 4.02
CA ALA A 375 49.96 -13.16 4.40
C ALA A 375 51.33 -13.77 4.03
N ALA A 376 51.51 -15.08 4.21
CA ALA A 376 52.77 -15.78 3.97
C ALA A 376 53.15 -15.81 2.48
N LEU A 377 52.17 -15.94 1.58
CA LEU A 377 52.43 -16.04 0.15
C LEU A 377 53.03 -14.74 -0.43
N PRO A 378 52.51 -13.53 -0.18
CA PRO A 378 53.14 -12.28 -0.59
C PRO A 378 54.51 -12.05 0.05
N ILE A 379 54.65 -12.39 1.35
CA ILE A 379 55.93 -12.24 2.07
C ILE A 379 57.00 -13.14 1.44
N ALA A 380 56.70 -14.39 1.12
CA ALA A 380 57.61 -15.32 0.45
C ALA A 380 58.07 -14.78 -0.92
N ILE A 381 57.15 -14.24 -1.72
CA ILE A 381 57.44 -13.62 -3.00
C ILE A 381 58.39 -12.41 -2.84
N ILE A 382 58.16 -11.57 -1.83
CA ILE A 382 59.02 -10.42 -1.53
C ILE A 382 60.42 -10.89 -1.13
N ILE A 383 60.53 -11.90 -0.25
CA ILE A 383 61.83 -12.44 0.20
C ILE A 383 62.62 -12.99 -1.00
N ILE A 384 61.95 -13.78 -1.86
CA ILE A 384 62.58 -14.32 -3.08
C ILE A 384 63.04 -13.17 -4.00
N GLY A 385 62.14 -12.18 -4.21
CA GLY A 385 62.45 -11.00 -5.03
C GLY A 385 63.66 -10.21 -4.52
N VAL A 386 63.70 -9.96 -3.21
CA VAL A 386 64.86 -9.31 -2.56
C VAL A 386 66.11 -10.16 -2.69
N GLY A 387 66.04 -11.48 -2.48
CA GLY A 387 67.16 -12.39 -2.64
C GLY A 387 67.77 -12.38 -4.07
N VAL A 388 66.85 -12.42 -5.07
CA VAL A 388 67.29 -12.31 -6.48
C VAL A 388 67.92 -10.93 -6.78
N TRP A 389 67.35 -9.87 -6.24
CA TRP A 389 67.86 -8.51 -6.43
C TRP A 389 69.25 -8.32 -5.82
N VAL A 390 69.47 -8.79 -4.56
CA VAL A 390 70.74 -8.74 -3.88
C VAL A 390 71.80 -9.56 -4.63
N LYS A 391 71.43 -10.77 -5.10
CA LYS A 391 72.36 -11.60 -5.90
C LYS A 391 72.78 -10.92 -7.20
N ARG A 392 71.88 -10.29 -7.90
CA ARG A 392 72.18 -9.55 -9.13
C ARG A 392 73.04 -8.30 -8.90
N ARG A 393 72.88 -7.64 -7.75
CA ARG A 393 73.63 -6.44 -7.40
C ARG A 393 75.09 -6.75 -7.02
N ASN A 394 75.37 -7.95 -6.50
CA ASN A 394 76.66 -8.37 -6.02
C ASN A 394 77.44 -9.25 -7.05
N SER A 395 76.87 -9.52 -8.20
CA SER A 395 77.53 -10.11 -9.37
C SER A 395 77.88 -9.00 -10.33
#